data_65c6cf6a111ac9ee42566ddc161e776c
#
_entry.id   65c6cf6a111ac9ee42566ddc161e776c
#
_cell.length_a   1.000
_cell.length_b   1.000
_cell.length_c   1.000
_cell.angle_alpha   90.00
_cell.angle_beta   90.00
_cell.angle_gamma   90.00
#
_symmetry.space_group_name_H-M   'P 1'
#
loop_
_entity.id
_entity.type
_entity.pdbx_description
1 polymer ?
#
loop_
_entity_poly.entity_id
_entity_poly.type
_entity_poly.pdbx_seq_one_letter_code
_entity_poly.pdbx_strand_id
1 'polypeptide(L)'
;MMSSPALIGPPTEPFNPTQAFEKEQRLVTLWNACLLLGVLCLLLQVLPAGVGWLYNETDGQYAAAARQMVQGGSWLIPENNGVPRLVKPPLLYWLIASSFRIFGISEFAARLPGALGASASAFAILAFGVRFGSVRRGLLGGVIFLTSLGAATLGRIVMPEPVFCALIAWAIYCGMRALDSSARGRSWAFAFWICAGLASFIKGAHGLAYPLAILILGGLCVPSWRRRTLRLLSIPGILAFLAINVPWYMYVESRYPGWLAHFLSAEQVGHLAGNSAPETGYQNVPFWQFLLLHIAWFFPWAIVAGIQIFCCRRDSFDRRELALIGAWLGVVLLPLLFVGERQDYYGMAMWPAFALLAAGILEQGISRAPIIAVGAICAAGLVASAWAMGLSSPPAPESASVAARATAWSTLAGFGPEVWHALSRIGGICFAVSLLALIAGIRSRWRVVSISAVAAGISLAAMVGYAVVAPYFSLAGARPALRAGLPDAAPIVFDGGIDTASSLLFYTNHPILLLGQDPRRDFLAWQFGLGRDHYLDEDGLAAMWSSGRPMGLVIEMGAQPKWETLLGPLPKPAVVCGTQGVFIHGQ
;
A
#
# COMPACT_ATOMS: atom_id res chain seq x y z
N MET A 1 10.46 -8.19 76.78
CA MET A 1 10.24 -9.25 75.78
C MET A 1 9.19 -8.76 74.82
N MET A 2 9.60 -8.18 73.71
CA MET A 2 8.71 -7.73 72.62
C MET A 2 8.80 -8.76 71.46
N SER A 3 7.72 -9.45 71.18
CA SER A 3 7.59 -10.41 70.09
C SER A 3 7.33 -9.66 68.80
N SER A 4 8.24 -9.78 67.82
CA SER A 4 8.04 -9.31 66.41
C SER A 4 6.89 -10.05 65.77
N PRO A 5 6.03 -9.35 64.96
CA PRO A 5 5.04 -10.01 64.14
C PRO A 5 5.71 -10.59 62.89
N ALA A 6 5.50 -11.87 62.64
CA ALA A 6 5.89 -12.56 61.42
C ALA A 6 5.22 -11.94 60.20
N LEU A 7 6.00 -11.52 59.20
CA LEU A 7 5.55 -11.15 57.87
C LEU A 7 4.98 -12.39 57.17
N ILE A 8 3.67 -12.54 57.16
CA ILE A 8 2.95 -13.51 56.31
C ILE A 8 2.98 -12.94 54.88
N GLY A 9 3.83 -13.52 54.04
CA GLY A 9 3.80 -13.24 52.60
C GLY A 9 2.42 -13.57 51.98
N PRO A 10 2.05 -12.93 50.88
CA PRO A 10 0.76 -13.21 50.24
C PRO A 10 0.64 -14.71 49.91
N PRO A 11 -0.55 -15.32 50.05
CA PRO A 11 -0.74 -16.73 49.80
C PRO A 11 -0.40 -17.03 48.34
N THR A 12 0.57 -17.91 48.14
CA THR A 12 0.86 -18.48 46.81
C THR A 12 -0.37 -19.33 46.43
N GLU A 13 -1.04 -18.95 45.32
CA GLU A 13 -2.14 -19.76 44.77
C GLU A 13 -1.65 -21.23 44.60
N PRO A 14 -2.44 -22.22 44.99
CA PRO A 14 -2.05 -23.62 44.89
C PRO A 14 -1.83 -23.96 43.39
N PHE A 15 -0.72 -24.63 43.09
CA PHE A 15 -0.37 -25.12 41.77
C PHE A 15 -1.49 -26.03 41.26
N ASN A 16 -2.20 -25.58 40.19
CA ASN A 16 -3.24 -26.35 39.51
C ASN A 16 -2.65 -26.92 38.22
N PRO A 17 -2.37 -28.25 38.15
CA PRO A 17 -1.74 -28.88 37.01
C PRO A 17 -2.60 -28.78 35.73
N THR A 18 -3.93 -28.77 35.84
CA THR A 18 -4.84 -28.62 34.71
C THR A 18 -4.72 -27.24 34.06
N GLN A 19 -4.66 -26.17 34.89
CA GLN A 19 -4.46 -24.81 34.38
C GLN A 19 -3.07 -24.62 33.78
N ALA A 20 -2.04 -25.25 34.33
CA ALA A 20 -0.69 -25.25 33.79
C ALA A 20 -0.65 -25.93 32.39
N PHE A 21 -1.29 -27.09 32.24
CA PHE A 21 -1.37 -27.83 30.98
C PHE A 21 -2.18 -27.06 29.91
N GLU A 22 -3.34 -26.48 30.27
CA GLU A 22 -4.11 -25.63 29.34
C GLU A 22 -3.33 -24.39 28.89
N LYS A 23 -2.56 -23.78 29.79
CA LYS A 23 -1.70 -22.64 29.48
C LYS A 23 -0.58 -23.03 28.52
N GLU A 24 0.03 -24.18 28.73
CA GLU A 24 1.06 -24.72 27.85
C GLU A 24 0.52 -25.05 26.46
N GLN A 25 -0.62 -25.72 26.37
CA GLN A 25 -1.29 -25.96 25.08
C GLN A 25 -1.64 -24.67 24.33
N ARG A 26 -2.12 -23.65 25.03
CA ARG A 26 -2.39 -22.31 24.42
C ARG A 26 -1.12 -21.66 23.91
N LEU A 27 -0.01 -21.76 24.64
CA LEU A 27 1.29 -21.24 24.20
C LEU A 27 1.81 -21.95 22.95
N VAL A 28 1.77 -23.28 22.91
CA VAL A 28 2.17 -24.07 21.73
C VAL A 28 1.31 -23.70 20.53
N THR A 29 0.00 -23.57 20.71
CA THR A 29 -0.92 -23.17 19.62
C THR A 29 -0.60 -21.76 19.11
N LEU A 30 -0.28 -20.82 19.99
CA LEU A 30 0.11 -19.46 19.60
C LEU A 30 1.44 -19.44 18.85
N TRP A 31 2.44 -20.20 19.33
CA TRP A 31 3.73 -20.32 18.64
C TRP A 31 3.58 -20.88 17.23
N ASN A 32 2.79 -21.93 17.06
CA ASN A 32 2.49 -22.51 15.75
C ASN A 32 1.77 -21.51 14.85
N ALA A 33 0.83 -20.73 15.39
CA ALA A 33 0.14 -19.67 14.64
C ALA A 33 1.10 -18.55 14.20
N CYS A 34 2.00 -18.10 15.09
CA CYS A 34 3.02 -17.12 14.75
C CYS A 34 4.00 -17.63 13.68
N LEU A 35 4.45 -18.88 13.81
CA LEU A 35 5.35 -19.50 12.83
C LEU A 35 4.70 -19.60 11.45
N LEU A 36 3.47 -20.14 11.40
CA LEU A 36 2.73 -20.27 10.14
C LEU A 36 2.50 -18.89 9.50
N LEU A 37 2.07 -17.92 10.28
CA LEU A 37 1.85 -16.56 9.80
C LEU A 37 3.16 -15.92 9.32
N GLY A 38 4.26 -16.14 10.04
CA GLY A 38 5.60 -15.69 9.64
C GLY A 38 6.06 -16.29 8.31
N VAL A 39 5.84 -17.58 8.10
CA VAL A 39 6.12 -18.26 6.82
C VAL A 39 5.27 -17.67 5.70
N LEU A 40 3.98 -17.45 5.94
CA LEU A 40 3.10 -16.81 4.95
C LEU A 40 3.52 -15.36 4.63
N CYS A 41 3.92 -14.58 5.63
CA CYS A 41 4.48 -13.24 5.43
C CYS A 41 5.74 -13.30 4.56
N LEU A 42 6.65 -14.22 4.84
CA LEU A 42 7.85 -14.41 4.05
C LEU A 42 7.52 -14.76 2.60
N LEU A 43 6.64 -15.75 2.38
CA LEU A 43 6.32 -16.27 1.04
C LEU A 43 5.46 -15.29 0.21
N LEU A 44 4.52 -14.57 0.83
CA LEU A 44 3.54 -13.75 0.11
C LEU A 44 3.89 -12.25 0.08
N GLN A 45 4.72 -11.76 1.01
CA GLN A 45 5.06 -10.34 1.08
C GLN A 45 6.55 -10.09 0.82
N VAL A 46 7.44 -10.75 1.57
CA VAL A 46 8.87 -10.41 1.56
C VAL A 46 9.58 -10.94 0.32
N LEU A 47 9.50 -12.24 0.04
CA LEU A 47 10.21 -12.83 -1.11
C LEU A 47 9.75 -12.24 -2.45
N PRO A 48 8.43 -12.01 -2.68
CA PRO A 48 8.01 -11.42 -3.94
C PRO A 48 8.34 -9.93 -4.10
N ALA A 49 8.80 -9.22 -3.05
CA ALA A 49 9.12 -7.78 -3.11
C ALA A 49 10.15 -7.44 -4.21
N GLY A 50 11.06 -8.37 -4.54
CA GLY A 50 12.06 -8.19 -5.60
C GLY A 50 11.58 -8.49 -7.02
N VAL A 51 10.33 -8.93 -7.21
CA VAL A 51 9.83 -9.35 -8.52
C VAL A 51 9.19 -8.19 -9.28
N GLY A 52 9.65 -7.94 -10.51
CA GLY A 52 9.16 -6.89 -11.41
C GLY A 52 9.73 -5.50 -11.11
N TRP A 53 9.77 -4.68 -12.15
CA TRP A 53 10.28 -3.31 -12.08
C TRP A 53 9.40 -2.38 -11.24
N LEU A 54 9.96 -1.27 -10.76
CA LEU A 54 9.19 -0.18 -10.17
C LEU A 54 8.42 0.55 -11.26
N TYR A 55 7.15 0.83 -11.00
CA TYR A 55 6.31 1.58 -11.92
C TYR A 55 6.58 3.08 -11.83
N ASN A 56 6.17 3.81 -12.84
CA ASN A 56 6.05 5.25 -12.77
C ASN A 56 5.07 5.67 -11.67
N GLU A 57 4.95 6.95 -11.43
CA GLU A 57 4.11 7.54 -10.38
C GLU A 57 4.59 7.15 -8.99
N THR A 58 3.78 6.48 -8.19
CA THR A 58 4.01 6.27 -6.76
C THR A 58 5.30 5.49 -6.47
N ASP A 59 5.52 4.33 -7.13
CA ASP A 59 6.74 3.51 -6.94
C ASP A 59 8.01 4.30 -7.19
N GLY A 60 8.08 4.90 -8.39
CA GLY A 60 9.26 5.62 -8.85
C GLY A 60 9.57 6.84 -7.99
N GLN A 61 8.54 7.62 -7.64
CA GLN A 61 8.72 8.85 -6.87
C GLN A 61 9.29 8.62 -5.46
N TYR A 62 8.74 7.64 -4.71
CA TYR A 62 9.25 7.34 -3.36
C TYR A 62 10.64 6.70 -3.42
N ALA A 63 10.84 5.77 -4.35
CA ALA A 63 12.12 5.08 -4.48
C ALA A 63 13.25 6.02 -4.97
N ALA A 64 12.96 6.92 -5.93
CA ALA A 64 13.94 7.88 -6.43
C ALA A 64 14.37 8.86 -5.34
N ALA A 65 13.41 9.44 -4.59
CA ALA A 65 13.74 10.34 -3.49
C ALA A 65 14.59 9.64 -2.40
N ALA A 66 14.22 8.42 -2.01
CA ALA A 66 15.00 7.65 -1.04
C ALA A 66 16.38 7.27 -1.57
N ARG A 67 16.52 6.98 -2.87
CA ARG A 67 17.81 6.75 -3.53
C ARG A 67 18.70 7.99 -3.46
N GLN A 68 18.15 9.15 -3.76
CA GLN A 68 18.87 10.42 -3.68
C GLN A 68 19.39 10.69 -2.26
N MET A 69 18.57 10.42 -1.23
CA MET A 69 18.98 10.53 0.19
C MET A 69 20.23 9.67 0.48
N VAL A 70 20.30 8.45 -0.04
CA VAL A 70 21.44 7.54 0.17
C VAL A 70 22.66 7.96 -0.62
N GLN A 71 22.49 8.62 -1.76
CA GLN A 71 23.58 9.08 -2.66
C GLN A 71 24.15 10.44 -2.26
N GLY A 72 23.84 10.96 -1.09
CA GLY A 72 24.39 12.22 -0.56
C GLY A 72 23.38 13.35 -0.39
N GLY A 73 22.11 13.11 -0.74
CA GLY A 73 21.01 14.06 -0.53
C GLY A 73 20.59 14.20 0.94
N SER A 74 19.71 15.16 1.19
CA SER A 74 19.19 15.43 2.53
C SER A 74 18.28 14.31 3.02
N TRP A 75 18.49 13.84 4.24
CA TRP A 75 17.57 12.91 4.91
C TRP A 75 16.35 13.62 5.50
N LEU A 76 16.44 14.91 5.78
CA LEU A 76 15.33 15.69 6.34
C LEU A 76 14.38 16.21 5.26
N ILE A 77 14.88 16.45 4.05
CA ILE A 77 14.13 16.95 2.92
C ILE A 77 14.31 15.98 1.76
N PRO A 78 13.36 15.04 1.55
CA PRO A 78 13.36 14.19 0.36
C PRO A 78 13.20 15.04 -0.90
N GLU A 79 13.91 14.71 -1.96
CA GLU A 79 13.85 15.47 -3.22
C GLU A 79 13.64 14.52 -4.40
N ASN A 80 12.95 15.01 -5.42
CA ASN A 80 12.89 14.40 -6.74
C ASN A 80 13.31 15.44 -7.78
N ASN A 81 14.31 15.11 -8.57
CA ASN A 81 14.77 15.97 -9.64
C ASN A 81 15.09 17.40 -9.18
N GLY A 82 15.76 17.56 -8.03
CA GLY A 82 16.14 18.87 -7.47
C GLY A 82 15.02 19.66 -6.82
N VAL A 83 13.80 19.13 -6.75
CA VAL A 83 12.66 19.76 -6.07
C VAL A 83 12.32 18.94 -4.82
N PRO A 84 12.17 19.61 -3.64
CA PRO A 84 11.75 18.94 -2.41
C PRO A 84 10.38 18.30 -2.54
N ARG A 85 10.28 17.02 -2.19
CA ARG A 85 9.03 16.26 -2.20
C ARG A 85 8.42 16.20 -0.79
N LEU A 86 7.68 17.23 -0.44
CA LEU A 86 7.12 17.42 0.92
C LEU A 86 5.60 17.19 0.98
N VAL A 87 5.04 16.44 0.03
CA VAL A 87 3.61 16.06 -0.01
C VAL A 87 3.22 15.10 1.11
N LYS A 88 4.18 14.40 1.70
CA LYS A 88 3.99 13.52 2.87
C LYS A 88 5.19 13.65 3.82
N PRO A 89 5.00 13.41 5.14
CA PRO A 89 6.11 13.36 6.10
C PRO A 89 7.12 12.24 5.78
N PRO A 90 8.38 12.33 6.28
CA PRO A 90 9.51 11.60 5.71
C PRO A 90 9.67 10.15 6.14
N LEU A 91 8.85 9.61 7.05
CA LEU A 91 9.09 8.28 7.64
C LEU A 91 9.21 7.18 6.59
N LEU A 92 8.37 7.18 5.55
CA LEU A 92 8.47 6.16 4.49
C LEU A 92 9.80 6.27 3.74
N TYR A 93 10.22 7.49 3.37
CA TYR A 93 11.50 7.71 2.71
C TYR A 93 12.67 7.22 3.57
N TRP A 94 12.63 7.48 4.88
CA TRP A 94 13.66 6.99 5.81
C TRP A 94 13.71 5.47 5.89
N LEU A 95 12.55 4.81 5.90
CA LEU A 95 12.47 3.35 5.89
C LEU A 95 13.07 2.76 4.60
N ILE A 96 12.75 3.34 3.45
CA ILE A 96 13.27 2.91 2.15
C ILE A 96 14.78 3.19 2.07
N ALA A 97 15.23 4.40 2.44
CA ALA A 97 16.65 4.76 2.43
C ALA A 97 17.46 3.88 3.39
N SER A 98 16.92 3.55 4.56
CA SER A 98 17.55 2.59 5.49
C SER A 98 17.63 1.19 4.87
N SER A 99 16.58 0.75 4.19
CA SER A 99 16.58 -0.52 3.44
C SER A 99 17.65 -0.52 2.35
N PHE A 100 17.79 0.58 1.60
CA PHE A 100 18.86 0.72 0.59
C PHE A 100 20.26 0.67 1.19
N ARG A 101 20.45 1.24 2.38
CA ARG A 101 21.75 1.17 3.08
C ARG A 101 22.12 -0.25 3.49
N ILE A 102 21.13 -1.09 3.82
CA ILE A 102 21.34 -2.46 4.32
C ILE A 102 21.44 -3.46 3.15
N PHE A 103 20.53 -3.36 2.17
CA PHE A 103 20.36 -4.36 1.11
C PHE A 103 20.83 -3.88 -0.29
N GLY A 104 21.34 -2.67 -0.38
CA GLY A 104 21.64 -2.03 -1.66
C GLY A 104 20.39 -1.45 -2.34
N ILE A 105 20.64 -0.56 -3.34
CA ILE A 105 19.56 0.08 -4.11
C ILE A 105 19.00 -0.93 -5.11
N SER A 106 17.77 -1.38 -4.86
CA SER A 106 17.07 -2.38 -5.66
C SER A 106 15.57 -2.28 -5.46
N GLU A 107 14.79 -2.92 -6.35
CA GLU A 107 13.33 -3.03 -6.25
C GLU A 107 12.90 -3.74 -4.96
N PHE A 108 13.62 -4.79 -4.57
CA PHE A 108 13.42 -5.50 -3.30
C PHE A 108 13.52 -4.56 -2.12
N ALA A 109 14.61 -3.81 -2.03
CA ALA A 109 14.88 -2.93 -0.90
C ALA A 109 13.90 -1.74 -0.87
N ALA A 110 13.43 -1.26 -2.03
CA ALA A 110 12.39 -0.22 -2.12
C ALA A 110 11.04 -0.69 -1.55
N ARG A 111 10.64 -1.93 -1.84
CA ARG A 111 9.35 -2.50 -1.45
C ARG A 111 9.35 -3.15 -0.07
N LEU A 112 10.52 -3.47 0.48
CA LEU A 112 10.65 -4.15 1.77
C LEU A 112 9.89 -3.47 2.92
N PRO A 113 9.92 -2.13 3.10
CA PRO A 113 9.13 -1.47 4.15
C PRO A 113 7.63 -1.72 4.03
N GLY A 114 7.07 -1.70 2.80
CA GLY A 114 5.67 -2.01 2.54
C GLY A 114 5.33 -3.48 2.88
N ALA A 115 6.18 -4.41 2.46
CA ALA A 115 6.03 -5.84 2.76
C ALA A 115 6.06 -6.13 4.27
N LEU A 116 6.95 -5.46 5.01
CA LEU A 116 7.01 -5.54 6.48
C LEU A 116 5.78 -4.89 7.14
N GLY A 117 5.28 -3.79 6.57
CA GLY A 117 4.04 -3.15 7.01
C GLY A 117 2.82 -4.09 6.86
N ALA A 118 2.65 -4.72 5.70
CA ALA A 118 1.60 -5.71 5.48
C ALA A 118 1.73 -6.90 6.44
N SER A 119 2.96 -7.40 6.66
CA SER A 119 3.24 -8.46 7.62
C SER A 119 2.89 -8.06 9.05
N ALA A 120 3.26 -6.85 9.48
CA ALA A 120 2.94 -6.32 10.80
C ALA A 120 1.43 -6.14 11.01
N SER A 121 0.67 -5.81 9.97
CA SER A 121 -0.79 -5.77 10.00
C SER A 121 -1.39 -7.15 10.27
N ALA A 122 -0.88 -8.21 9.63
CA ALA A 122 -1.32 -9.57 9.86
C ALA A 122 -1.05 -10.03 11.31
N PHE A 123 0.10 -9.67 11.88
CA PHE A 123 0.39 -9.95 13.29
C PHE A 123 -0.48 -9.12 14.25
N ALA A 124 -0.85 -7.89 13.90
CA ALA A 124 -1.83 -7.13 14.68
C ALA A 124 -3.19 -7.84 14.70
N ILE A 125 -3.66 -8.34 13.55
CA ILE A 125 -4.90 -9.11 13.44
C ILE A 125 -4.83 -10.38 14.31
N LEU A 126 -3.71 -11.10 14.29
CA LEU A 126 -3.50 -12.25 15.18
C LEU A 126 -3.61 -11.83 16.66
N ALA A 127 -2.97 -10.71 17.04
CA ALA A 127 -3.02 -10.20 18.40
C ALA A 127 -4.45 -9.81 18.85
N PHE A 128 -5.25 -9.21 17.96
CA PHE A 128 -6.68 -8.94 18.21
C PHE A 128 -7.47 -10.23 18.42
N GLY A 129 -7.32 -11.23 17.55
CA GLY A 129 -8.00 -12.52 17.70
C GLY A 129 -7.67 -13.21 19.02
N VAL A 130 -6.39 -13.26 19.38
CA VAL A 130 -5.94 -13.78 20.70
C VAL A 130 -6.57 -12.99 21.85
N ARG A 131 -6.68 -11.68 21.72
CA ARG A 131 -7.29 -10.82 22.75
C ARG A 131 -8.79 -11.03 22.88
N PHE A 132 -9.48 -11.31 21.80
CA PHE A 132 -10.92 -11.65 21.78
C PHE A 132 -11.18 -13.12 22.12
N GLY A 133 -10.14 -13.88 22.49
CA GLY A 133 -10.25 -15.23 23.05
C GLY A 133 -10.00 -16.37 22.08
N SER A 134 -9.65 -16.11 20.80
CA SER A 134 -9.41 -17.17 19.81
C SER A 134 -8.12 -16.96 19.02
N VAL A 135 -7.12 -17.84 19.24
CA VAL A 135 -5.92 -17.92 18.41
C VAL A 135 -6.29 -18.27 16.97
N ARG A 136 -7.28 -19.19 16.80
CA ARG A 136 -7.75 -19.64 15.49
C ARG A 136 -8.34 -18.47 14.69
N ARG A 137 -9.17 -17.63 15.30
CA ARG A 137 -9.73 -16.42 14.67
C ARG A 137 -8.64 -15.46 14.23
N GLY A 138 -7.68 -15.20 15.12
CA GLY A 138 -6.56 -14.32 14.82
C GLY A 138 -5.69 -14.83 13.66
N LEU A 139 -5.37 -16.13 13.67
CA LEU A 139 -4.64 -16.77 12.58
C LEU A 139 -5.42 -16.72 11.27
N LEU A 140 -6.71 -17.07 11.29
CA LEU A 140 -7.56 -17.03 10.11
C LEU A 140 -7.66 -15.61 9.55
N GLY A 141 -7.84 -14.60 10.42
CA GLY A 141 -7.84 -13.19 10.01
C GLY A 141 -6.53 -12.76 9.37
N GLY A 142 -5.38 -13.15 9.94
CA GLY A 142 -4.07 -12.92 9.34
C GLY A 142 -3.92 -13.57 7.97
N VAL A 143 -4.38 -14.82 7.81
CA VAL A 143 -4.41 -15.53 6.52
C VAL A 143 -5.30 -14.81 5.53
N ILE A 144 -6.52 -14.44 5.91
CA ILE A 144 -7.47 -13.67 5.08
C ILE A 144 -6.81 -12.39 4.57
N PHE A 145 -6.18 -11.64 5.47
CA PHE A 145 -5.50 -10.39 5.11
C PHE A 145 -4.37 -10.63 4.11
N LEU A 146 -3.41 -11.53 4.43
CA LEU A 146 -2.22 -11.77 3.59
C LEU A 146 -2.55 -12.37 2.22
N THR A 147 -3.61 -13.18 2.13
CA THR A 147 -4.04 -13.83 0.89
C THR A 147 -5.14 -13.06 0.16
N SER A 148 -5.58 -11.90 0.66
CA SER A 148 -6.46 -11.01 -0.09
C SER A 148 -5.72 -10.40 -1.28
N LEU A 149 -6.40 -10.28 -2.41
CA LEU A 149 -5.82 -9.71 -3.63
C LEU A 149 -5.21 -8.32 -3.36
N GLY A 150 -5.89 -7.49 -2.56
CA GLY A 150 -5.44 -6.15 -2.22
C GLY A 150 -4.13 -6.13 -1.43
N ALA A 151 -3.99 -6.93 -0.36
CA ALA A 151 -2.76 -6.98 0.41
C ALA A 151 -1.59 -7.52 -0.43
N ALA A 152 -1.87 -8.48 -1.34
CA ALA A 152 -0.88 -9.05 -2.23
C ALA A 152 -0.38 -8.04 -3.29
N THR A 153 -1.27 -7.19 -3.82
CA THR A 153 -0.94 -6.22 -4.86
C THR A 153 -0.46 -4.89 -4.27
N LEU A 154 -1.26 -4.24 -3.42
CA LEU A 154 -0.93 -2.95 -2.84
C LEU A 154 0.21 -3.00 -1.81
N GLY A 155 0.43 -4.16 -1.16
CA GLY A 155 1.61 -4.38 -0.32
C GLY A 155 2.94 -4.34 -1.08
N ARG A 156 2.91 -4.39 -2.41
CA ARG A 156 4.10 -4.36 -3.28
C ARG A 156 4.35 -3.01 -3.93
N ILE A 157 3.38 -2.13 -3.92
CA ILE A 157 3.57 -0.76 -4.40
C ILE A 157 4.33 0.01 -3.32
N VAL A 158 5.34 0.78 -3.74
CA VAL A 158 6.12 1.63 -2.82
C VAL A 158 5.26 2.83 -2.44
N MET A 159 4.45 2.66 -1.39
CA MET A 159 3.53 3.69 -0.90
C MET A 159 3.37 3.65 0.62
N PRO A 160 2.83 4.72 1.23
CA PRO A 160 2.67 4.82 2.68
C PRO A 160 1.70 3.80 3.29
N GLU A 161 0.70 3.38 2.55
CA GLU A 161 -0.49 2.67 3.03
C GLU A 161 -0.21 1.37 3.78
N PRO A 162 0.68 0.46 3.35
CA PRO A 162 0.93 -0.78 4.07
C PRO A 162 1.53 -0.54 5.46
N VAL A 163 2.49 0.39 5.57
CA VAL A 163 3.10 0.75 6.86
C VAL A 163 2.11 1.54 7.72
N PHE A 164 1.37 2.46 7.12
CA PHE A 164 0.32 3.21 7.79
C PHE A 164 -0.78 2.30 8.35
N CYS A 165 -1.25 1.32 7.58
CA CYS A 165 -2.22 0.32 8.00
C CYS A 165 -1.74 -0.44 9.25
N ALA A 166 -0.48 -0.89 9.26
CA ALA A 166 0.12 -1.55 10.41
C ALA A 166 0.14 -0.66 11.65
N LEU A 167 0.61 0.58 11.51
CA LEU A 167 0.71 1.52 12.61
C LEU A 167 -0.67 1.88 13.19
N ILE A 168 -1.69 2.05 12.34
CA ILE A 168 -3.09 2.24 12.77
C ILE A 168 -3.59 1.01 13.53
N ALA A 169 -3.39 -0.21 12.99
CA ALA A 169 -3.83 -1.43 13.64
C ALA A 169 -3.18 -1.61 15.01
N TRP A 170 -1.86 -1.39 15.12
CA TRP A 170 -1.15 -1.48 16.39
C TRP A 170 -1.54 -0.35 17.35
N ALA A 171 -1.78 0.88 16.87
CA ALA A 171 -2.29 1.97 17.71
C ALA A 171 -3.65 1.59 18.32
N ILE A 172 -4.60 1.09 17.51
CA ILE A 172 -5.90 0.65 18.01
C ILE A 172 -5.75 -0.50 19.01
N TYR A 173 -4.87 -1.48 18.72
CA TYR A 173 -4.58 -2.57 19.65
C TYR A 173 -4.05 -2.06 20.98
N CYS A 174 -3.03 -1.20 20.97
CA CYS A 174 -2.45 -0.61 22.17
C CYS A 174 -3.48 0.21 22.97
N GLY A 175 -4.28 1.02 22.27
CA GLY A 175 -5.35 1.80 22.88
C GLY A 175 -6.42 0.91 23.53
N MET A 176 -6.88 -0.14 22.84
CA MET A 176 -7.79 -1.14 23.40
C MET A 176 -7.20 -1.79 24.65
N ARG A 177 -5.92 -2.16 24.63
CA ARG A 177 -5.23 -2.72 25.81
C ARG A 177 -5.14 -1.73 26.96
N ALA A 178 -4.99 -0.43 26.67
CA ALA A 178 -5.03 0.61 27.70
C ALA A 178 -6.43 0.71 28.36
N LEU A 179 -7.49 0.55 27.57
CA LEU A 179 -8.87 0.55 28.07
C LEU A 179 -9.21 -0.71 28.87
N ASP A 180 -8.66 -1.86 28.50
CA ASP A 180 -8.91 -3.14 29.18
C ASP A 180 -8.12 -3.30 30.48
N SER A 181 -6.85 -2.94 30.48
CA SER A 181 -5.92 -3.24 31.56
C SER A 181 -6.05 -2.30 32.76
N SER A 182 -5.93 -2.84 33.96
CA SER A 182 -5.74 -2.06 35.20
C SER A 182 -4.25 -1.81 35.49
N ALA A 183 -3.40 -2.83 35.44
CA ALA A 183 -2.02 -2.76 35.88
C ALA A 183 -1.05 -2.12 34.87
N ARG A 184 -1.20 -2.42 33.56
CA ARG A 184 -0.30 -1.93 32.49
C ARG A 184 -0.95 -0.90 31.57
N GLY A 185 -2.09 -0.30 31.98
CA GLY A 185 -2.85 0.62 31.13
C GLY A 185 -2.04 1.83 30.69
N ARG A 186 -1.17 2.38 31.57
CA ARG A 186 -0.30 3.53 31.25
C ARG A 186 0.74 3.20 30.18
N SER A 187 1.38 2.04 30.24
CA SER A 187 2.37 1.60 29.25
C SER A 187 1.70 1.37 27.89
N TRP A 188 0.48 0.81 27.87
CA TRP A 188 -0.27 0.64 26.64
C TRP A 188 -0.75 1.97 26.05
N ALA A 189 -1.15 2.93 26.89
CA ALA A 189 -1.48 4.28 26.44
C ALA A 189 -0.25 5.00 25.86
N PHE A 190 0.94 4.82 26.45
CA PHE A 190 2.18 5.33 25.88
C PHE A 190 2.47 4.71 24.50
N ALA A 191 2.38 3.38 24.38
CA ALA A 191 2.56 2.68 23.11
C ALA A 191 1.54 3.11 22.04
N PHE A 192 0.28 3.40 22.42
CA PHE A 192 -0.71 3.99 21.53
C PHE A 192 -0.20 5.29 20.90
N TRP A 193 0.31 6.22 21.71
CA TRP A 193 0.80 7.51 21.24
C TRP A 193 2.05 7.38 20.35
N ILE A 194 2.94 6.43 20.63
CA ILE A 194 4.08 6.13 19.74
C ILE A 194 3.59 5.65 18.39
N CYS A 195 2.69 4.65 18.34
CA CYS A 195 2.16 4.14 17.08
C CYS A 195 1.39 5.23 16.30
N ALA A 196 0.55 6.02 16.98
CA ALA A 196 -0.17 7.13 16.38
C ALA A 196 0.79 8.24 15.89
N GLY A 197 1.87 8.51 16.63
CA GLY A 197 2.91 9.46 16.25
C GLY A 197 3.64 9.04 14.98
N LEU A 198 4.06 7.78 14.90
CA LEU A 198 4.67 7.22 13.70
C LEU A 198 3.70 7.16 12.52
N ALA A 199 2.41 6.84 12.76
CA ALA A 199 1.38 6.88 11.73
C ALA A 199 1.16 8.31 11.20
N SER A 200 1.16 9.32 12.09
CA SER A 200 1.10 10.73 11.68
C SER A 200 2.36 11.16 10.93
N PHE A 201 3.51 10.63 11.30
CA PHE A 201 4.79 10.91 10.64
C PHE A 201 4.95 10.19 9.29
N ILE A 202 3.95 9.42 8.88
CA ILE A 202 3.85 8.80 7.54
C ILE A 202 2.80 9.48 6.67
N LYS A 203 1.62 9.83 7.25
CA LYS A 203 0.46 10.28 6.45
C LYS A 203 -0.28 11.50 7.05
N GLY A 204 0.35 12.22 7.97
CA GLY A 204 -0.22 13.44 8.55
C GLY A 204 -1.33 13.18 9.58
N ALA A 205 -2.33 14.07 9.65
CA ALA A 205 -3.35 14.08 10.69
C ALA A 205 -4.14 12.77 10.86
N HIS A 206 -4.33 12.02 9.78
CA HIS A 206 -5.06 10.74 9.79
C HIS A 206 -4.43 9.70 10.73
N GLY A 207 -3.10 9.79 10.97
CA GLY A 207 -2.38 8.87 11.86
C GLY A 207 -2.82 8.93 13.31
N LEU A 208 -3.29 10.08 13.79
CA LEU A 208 -3.89 10.24 15.11
C LEU A 208 -5.41 10.18 15.06
N ALA A 209 -6.02 10.83 14.07
CA ALA A 209 -7.48 10.99 13.99
C ALA A 209 -8.19 9.63 13.92
N TYR A 210 -7.72 8.71 13.07
CA TYR A 210 -8.36 7.41 12.92
C TYR A 210 -8.34 6.57 14.21
N PRO A 211 -7.18 6.24 14.80
CA PRO A 211 -7.17 5.36 15.97
C PRO A 211 -7.84 6.02 17.18
N LEU A 212 -7.74 7.32 17.34
CA LEU A 212 -8.39 8.04 18.45
C LEU A 212 -9.92 8.02 18.30
N ALA A 213 -10.45 8.35 17.11
CA ALA A 213 -11.88 8.32 16.85
C ALA A 213 -12.47 6.91 17.00
N ILE A 214 -11.76 5.87 16.50
CA ILE A 214 -12.17 4.47 16.62
C ILE A 214 -12.27 4.05 18.10
N LEU A 215 -11.29 4.41 18.92
CA LEU A 215 -11.28 4.06 20.34
C LEU A 215 -12.30 4.85 21.14
N ILE A 216 -12.58 6.11 20.79
CA ILE A 216 -13.61 6.93 21.43
C ILE A 216 -14.98 6.34 21.09
N LEU A 217 -15.29 6.11 19.82
CA LEU A 217 -16.57 5.55 19.39
C LEU A 217 -16.79 4.13 19.94
N GLY A 218 -15.79 3.26 19.84
CA GLY A 218 -15.82 1.94 20.45
C GLY A 218 -16.01 2.00 21.97
N GLY A 219 -15.34 2.97 22.63
CA GLY A 219 -15.49 3.23 24.05
C GLY A 219 -16.88 3.70 24.45
N LEU A 220 -17.56 4.49 23.64
CA LEU A 220 -18.94 4.89 23.89
C LEU A 220 -19.91 3.70 23.84
N CYS A 221 -19.68 2.74 22.93
CA CYS A 221 -20.49 1.55 22.77
C CYS A 221 -20.25 0.47 23.83
N VAL A 222 -19.10 0.52 24.55
CA VAL A 222 -18.71 -0.47 25.54
C VAL A 222 -18.66 0.16 26.93
N PRO A 223 -19.62 -0.11 27.84
CA PRO A 223 -19.71 0.55 29.14
C PRO A 223 -18.45 0.46 30.00
N SER A 224 -17.72 -0.68 29.95
CA SER A 224 -16.47 -0.87 30.70
C SER A 224 -15.32 -0.02 30.15
N TRP A 225 -15.32 0.35 28.86
CA TRP A 225 -14.32 1.22 28.23
C TRP A 225 -14.64 2.70 28.41
N ARG A 226 -15.92 3.05 28.35
CA ARG A 226 -16.40 4.45 28.44
C ARG A 226 -15.81 5.20 29.64
N ARG A 227 -15.76 4.55 30.83
CA ARG A 227 -15.19 5.15 32.04
C ARG A 227 -13.66 5.23 32.01
N ARG A 228 -13.03 4.51 31.08
CA ARG A 228 -11.56 4.38 31.00
C ARG A 228 -10.97 5.12 29.80
N THR A 229 -11.79 5.77 28.95
CA THR A 229 -11.31 6.48 27.75
C THR A 229 -10.30 7.57 28.12
N LEU A 230 -10.46 8.23 29.27
CA LEU A 230 -9.50 9.20 29.78
C LEU A 230 -8.09 8.63 30.03
N ARG A 231 -7.94 7.29 30.12
CA ARG A 231 -6.60 6.66 30.24
C ARG A 231 -5.76 6.81 28.98
N LEU A 232 -6.37 7.10 27.84
CA LEU A 232 -5.65 7.42 26.62
C LEU A 232 -4.90 8.75 26.73
N LEU A 233 -5.30 9.65 27.65
CA LEU A 233 -4.60 10.90 27.94
C LEU A 233 -3.32 10.59 28.74
N SER A 234 -2.28 10.16 28.08
CA SER A 234 -0.95 9.88 28.64
C SER A 234 -0.03 11.06 28.35
N ILE A 235 0.28 11.89 29.35
CA ILE A 235 1.19 13.03 29.18
C ILE A 235 2.53 12.58 28.54
N PRO A 236 3.23 11.54 29.06
CA PRO A 236 4.45 11.06 28.41
C PRO A 236 4.23 10.61 26.96
N GLY A 237 3.07 10.00 26.67
CA GLY A 237 2.71 9.57 25.31
C GLY A 237 2.48 10.76 24.39
N ILE A 238 1.74 11.78 24.83
CA ILE A 238 1.51 13.02 24.08
C ILE A 238 2.84 13.74 23.80
N LEU A 239 3.71 13.84 24.78
CA LEU A 239 5.03 14.43 24.60
C LEU A 239 5.88 13.65 23.59
N ALA A 240 5.82 12.30 23.62
CA ALA A 240 6.49 11.47 22.63
C ALA A 240 5.91 11.66 21.22
N PHE A 241 4.58 11.75 21.07
CA PHE A 241 3.93 12.10 19.79
C PHE A 241 4.41 13.44 19.25
N LEU A 242 4.45 14.46 20.11
CA LEU A 242 4.92 15.80 19.72
C LEU A 242 6.42 15.77 19.35
N ALA A 243 7.24 15.05 20.10
CA ALA A 243 8.67 14.90 19.83
C ALA A 243 8.95 14.17 18.52
N ILE A 244 8.09 13.24 18.09
CA ILE A 244 8.21 12.55 16.80
C ILE A 244 7.86 13.49 15.65
N ASN A 245 6.81 14.30 15.79
CA ASN A 245 6.25 15.04 14.66
C ASN A 245 6.73 16.51 14.60
N VAL A 246 6.63 17.26 15.67
CA VAL A 246 6.81 18.71 15.66
C VAL A 246 8.19 19.15 15.15
N PRO A 247 9.33 18.52 15.52
CA PRO A 247 10.63 19.00 15.09
C PRO A 247 10.80 19.03 13.58
N TRP A 248 10.31 18.01 12.86
CA TRP A 248 10.42 17.97 11.41
C TRP A 248 9.52 19.02 10.75
N TYR A 249 8.25 19.16 11.19
CA TYR A 249 7.37 20.20 10.64
C TYR A 249 7.93 21.61 10.85
N MET A 250 8.47 21.89 12.04
CA MET A 250 9.10 23.17 12.35
C MET A 250 10.38 23.41 11.51
N TYR A 251 11.17 22.37 11.30
CA TYR A 251 12.35 22.44 10.45
C TYR A 251 11.99 22.78 9.00
N VAL A 252 11.01 22.08 8.42
CA VAL A 252 10.56 22.33 7.05
C VAL A 252 9.97 23.74 6.91
N GLU A 253 9.10 24.16 7.84
CA GLU A 253 8.53 25.52 7.84
C GLU A 253 9.61 26.60 7.97
N SER A 254 10.63 26.38 8.80
CA SER A 254 11.75 27.32 8.92
C SER A 254 12.57 27.42 7.63
N ARG A 255 12.65 26.34 6.84
CA ARG A 255 13.39 26.30 5.58
C ARG A 255 12.55 26.82 4.41
N TYR A 256 11.22 26.55 4.44
CA TYR A 256 10.25 26.93 3.41
C TYR A 256 9.04 27.60 4.05
N PRO A 257 9.14 28.90 4.40
CA PRO A 257 8.06 29.63 5.06
C PRO A 257 6.75 29.60 4.26
N GLY A 258 5.65 29.25 4.93
CA GLY A 258 4.33 29.09 4.31
C GLY A 258 4.03 27.66 3.83
N TRP A 259 5.02 26.76 3.85
CA TRP A 259 4.80 25.37 3.47
C TRP A 259 3.78 24.66 4.37
N LEU A 260 3.82 24.87 5.68
CA LEU A 260 2.88 24.21 6.59
C LEU A 260 1.43 24.61 6.31
N ALA A 261 1.19 25.89 6.01
CA ALA A 261 -0.13 26.36 5.61
C ALA A 261 -0.59 25.72 4.30
N HIS A 262 0.30 25.64 3.30
CA HIS A 262 0.04 24.96 2.04
C HIS A 262 -0.22 23.45 2.26
N PHE A 263 0.61 22.75 3.03
CA PHE A 263 0.45 21.34 3.35
C PHE A 263 -0.89 21.04 4.04
N LEU A 264 -1.30 21.87 5.00
CA LEU A 264 -2.57 21.70 5.70
C LEU A 264 -3.76 22.00 4.78
N SER A 265 -3.70 23.05 3.98
CA SER A 265 -4.80 23.45 3.09
C SER A 265 -4.93 22.55 1.87
N ALA A 266 -3.85 22.23 1.17
CA ALA A 266 -3.87 21.44 -0.06
C ALA A 266 -3.87 19.94 0.21
N GLU A 267 -2.92 19.45 1.03
CA GLU A 267 -2.70 18.01 1.22
C GLU A 267 -3.59 17.37 2.29
N GLN A 268 -4.09 18.13 3.28
CA GLN A 268 -4.92 17.55 4.34
C GLN A 268 -6.40 17.91 4.16
N VAL A 269 -6.72 19.17 3.87
CA VAL A 269 -8.11 19.65 3.73
C VAL A 269 -8.55 19.64 2.27
N GLY A 270 -7.67 19.94 1.33
CA GLY A 270 -7.95 20.01 -0.10
C GLY A 270 -8.52 18.70 -0.65
N HIS A 271 -7.95 17.57 -0.26
CA HIS A 271 -8.47 16.25 -0.62
C HIS A 271 -9.89 16.00 -0.11
N LEU A 272 -10.23 16.51 1.06
CA LEU A 272 -11.60 16.40 1.60
C LEU A 272 -12.59 17.23 0.79
N ALA A 273 -12.18 18.41 0.34
CA ALA A 273 -13.00 19.35 -0.40
C ALA A 273 -13.05 19.09 -1.92
N GLY A 274 -12.19 18.21 -2.45
CA GLY A 274 -12.03 17.99 -3.89
C GLY A 274 -11.28 19.11 -4.62
N ASN A 275 -10.47 19.86 -3.87
CA ASN A 275 -9.67 21.00 -4.34
C ASN A 275 -8.20 20.79 -3.96
N SER A 276 -7.64 19.60 -4.24
CA SER A 276 -6.22 19.37 -4.03
C SER A 276 -5.37 20.23 -4.98
N ALA A 277 -4.12 20.39 -4.62
CA ALA A 277 -3.19 21.15 -5.44
C ALA A 277 -3.07 20.56 -6.85
N PRO A 278 -2.97 21.39 -7.90
CA PRO A 278 -2.88 20.94 -9.30
C PRO A 278 -1.75 19.95 -9.56
N GLU A 279 -0.69 19.99 -8.74
CA GLU A 279 0.46 19.10 -8.83
C GLU A 279 0.17 17.65 -8.46
N THR A 280 -0.95 17.35 -7.79
CA THR A 280 -1.23 15.99 -7.30
C THR A 280 -1.77 15.05 -8.35
N GLY A 281 -2.38 15.55 -9.44
CA GLY A 281 -2.87 14.77 -10.57
C GLY A 281 -3.89 13.66 -10.21
N TYR A 282 -4.46 13.68 -9.00
CA TYR A 282 -5.33 12.61 -8.51
C TYR A 282 -6.63 12.51 -9.30
N GLN A 283 -6.90 11.32 -9.83
CA GLN A 283 -8.20 11.00 -10.42
C GLN A 283 -9.14 10.50 -9.33
N ASN A 284 -10.35 11.08 -9.28
CA ASN A 284 -11.35 10.65 -8.31
C ASN A 284 -12.00 9.33 -8.74
N VAL A 285 -11.89 8.31 -7.86
CA VAL A 285 -12.60 7.05 -8.03
C VAL A 285 -14.06 7.24 -7.60
N PRO A 286 -15.06 7.02 -8.48
CA PRO A 286 -16.47 7.11 -8.12
C PRO A 286 -16.81 6.22 -6.93
N PHE A 287 -17.74 6.67 -6.07
CA PHE A 287 -18.11 5.97 -4.84
C PHE A 287 -18.50 4.49 -5.05
N TRP A 288 -19.35 4.20 -6.01
CA TRP A 288 -19.76 2.82 -6.30
C TRP A 288 -18.60 1.94 -6.78
N GLN A 289 -17.70 2.51 -7.56
CA GLN A 289 -16.48 1.82 -8.01
C GLN A 289 -15.55 1.56 -6.84
N PHE A 290 -15.39 2.53 -5.93
CA PHE A 290 -14.61 2.37 -4.70
C PHE A 290 -15.12 1.18 -3.86
N LEU A 291 -16.45 1.04 -3.69
CA LEU A 291 -17.02 -0.11 -2.96
C LEU A 291 -16.78 -1.43 -3.68
N LEU A 292 -16.99 -1.48 -5.00
CA LEU A 292 -16.74 -2.69 -5.79
C LEU A 292 -15.26 -3.10 -5.78
N LEU A 293 -14.35 -2.14 -5.85
CA LEU A 293 -12.92 -2.39 -5.73
C LEU A 293 -12.57 -3.00 -4.38
N HIS A 294 -13.22 -2.59 -3.27
CA HIS A 294 -12.97 -3.19 -1.97
C HIS A 294 -13.48 -4.64 -1.87
N ILE A 295 -14.54 -5.00 -2.58
CA ILE A 295 -14.96 -6.40 -2.73
C ILE A 295 -13.90 -7.19 -3.52
N ALA A 296 -13.38 -6.60 -4.61
CA ALA A 296 -12.34 -7.21 -5.41
C ALA A 296 -11.01 -7.35 -4.64
N TRP A 297 -10.59 -6.31 -3.90
CA TRP A 297 -9.39 -6.36 -3.06
C TRP A 297 -9.43 -7.46 -2.00
N PHE A 298 -10.63 -7.79 -1.49
CA PHE A 298 -10.83 -8.88 -0.54
C PHE A 298 -11.24 -10.21 -1.20
N PHE A 299 -11.18 -10.32 -2.51
CA PHE A 299 -11.43 -11.59 -3.19
C PHE A 299 -10.38 -12.65 -2.80
N PRO A 300 -10.76 -13.95 -2.58
CA PRO A 300 -12.12 -14.49 -2.63
C PRO A 300 -12.91 -14.32 -1.32
N TRP A 301 -12.31 -13.77 -0.26
CA TRP A 301 -12.82 -13.75 1.11
C TRP A 301 -14.10 -12.91 1.27
N ALA A 302 -14.23 -11.82 0.51
CA ALA A 302 -15.46 -11.01 0.52
C ALA A 302 -16.69 -11.84 0.10
N ILE A 303 -16.54 -12.66 -0.95
CA ILE A 303 -17.61 -13.55 -1.43
C ILE A 303 -17.89 -14.65 -0.41
N VAL A 304 -16.84 -15.27 0.13
CA VAL A 304 -16.96 -16.36 1.12
C VAL A 304 -17.63 -15.88 2.39
N ALA A 305 -17.19 -14.76 2.95
CA ALA A 305 -17.78 -14.18 4.17
C ALA A 305 -19.20 -13.64 3.92
N GLY A 306 -19.42 -12.98 2.77
CA GLY A 306 -20.72 -12.43 2.38
C GLY A 306 -21.80 -13.52 2.25
N ILE A 307 -21.48 -14.69 1.71
CA ILE A 307 -22.41 -15.82 1.64
C ILE A 307 -22.54 -16.46 3.02
N GLN A 308 -21.43 -16.64 3.74
CA GLN A 308 -21.43 -17.35 5.02
C GLN A 308 -22.15 -16.59 6.15
N ILE A 309 -22.28 -15.26 6.05
CA ILE A 309 -22.93 -14.44 7.08
C ILE A 309 -24.39 -14.88 7.34
N PHE A 310 -25.08 -15.36 6.31
CA PHE A 310 -26.44 -15.90 6.45
C PHE A 310 -26.51 -17.22 7.23
N CYS A 311 -25.36 -17.92 7.34
CA CYS A 311 -25.22 -19.16 8.09
C CYS A 311 -24.55 -18.94 9.45
N CYS A 312 -24.10 -17.72 9.75
CA CYS A 312 -23.38 -17.38 10.97
C CYS A 312 -24.32 -17.32 12.17
N ARG A 313 -23.91 -17.91 13.30
CA ARG A 313 -24.63 -17.76 14.56
C ARG A 313 -24.35 -16.37 15.15
N ARG A 314 -25.38 -15.69 15.65
CA ARG A 314 -25.25 -14.36 16.25
C ARG A 314 -24.29 -14.31 17.45
N ASP A 315 -24.08 -15.44 18.14
CA ASP A 315 -23.22 -15.56 19.33
C ASP A 315 -21.73 -15.69 18.98
N SER A 316 -21.36 -15.58 17.69
CA SER A 316 -19.96 -15.72 17.24
C SER A 316 -19.05 -14.57 17.67
N PHE A 317 -19.61 -13.44 18.06
CA PHE A 317 -18.87 -12.23 18.37
C PHE A 317 -19.16 -11.73 19.79
N ASP A 318 -18.11 -11.31 20.51
CA ASP A 318 -18.27 -10.49 21.70
C ASP A 318 -18.75 -9.07 21.32
N ARG A 319 -19.59 -8.48 22.16
CA ARG A 319 -20.09 -7.11 21.98
C ARG A 319 -18.97 -6.08 21.85
N ARG A 320 -17.85 -6.28 22.54
CA ARG A 320 -16.68 -5.37 22.47
C ARG A 320 -15.99 -5.48 21.11
N GLU A 321 -15.86 -6.70 20.60
CA GLU A 321 -15.30 -6.97 19.28
C GLU A 321 -16.12 -6.29 18.20
N LEU A 322 -17.44 -6.49 18.18
CA LEU A 322 -18.33 -5.86 17.20
C LEU A 322 -18.33 -4.33 17.30
N ALA A 323 -18.31 -3.78 18.52
CA ALA A 323 -18.24 -2.35 18.72
C ALA A 323 -16.94 -1.75 18.16
N LEU A 324 -15.79 -2.43 18.37
CA LEU A 324 -14.51 -1.98 17.87
C LEU A 324 -14.42 -2.11 16.34
N ILE A 325 -14.81 -3.26 15.79
CA ILE A 325 -14.82 -3.51 14.33
C ILE A 325 -15.75 -2.51 13.64
N GLY A 326 -16.96 -2.32 14.17
CA GLY A 326 -17.94 -1.37 13.61
C GLY A 326 -17.45 0.07 13.66
N ALA A 327 -16.87 0.49 14.79
CA ALA A 327 -16.25 1.82 14.90
C ALA A 327 -15.08 1.99 13.90
N TRP A 328 -14.25 0.95 13.74
CA TRP A 328 -13.10 0.98 12.83
C TRP A 328 -13.56 1.11 11.37
N LEU A 329 -14.48 0.27 10.94
CA LEU A 329 -15.05 0.36 9.59
C LEU A 329 -15.74 1.71 9.37
N GLY A 330 -16.55 2.17 10.33
CA GLY A 330 -17.29 3.42 10.22
C GLY A 330 -16.39 4.64 10.14
N VAL A 331 -15.38 4.76 11.01
CA VAL A 331 -14.47 5.92 11.05
C VAL A 331 -13.65 6.05 9.75
N VAL A 332 -13.24 4.94 9.14
CA VAL A 332 -12.46 4.99 7.90
C VAL A 332 -13.37 5.10 6.68
N LEU A 333 -14.44 4.31 6.61
CA LEU A 333 -15.30 4.24 5.43
C LEU A 333 -16.19 5.47 5.27
N LEU A 334 -16.85 5.92 6.34
CA LEU A 334 -17.86 6.99 6.22
C LEU A 334 -17.29 8.31 5.64
N PRO A 335 -16.14 8.83 6.10
CA PRO A 335 -15.54 10.00 5.46
C PRO A 335 -15.22 9.77 3.99
N LEU A 336 -14.72 8.57 3.62
CA LEU A 336 -14.38 8.24 2.25
C LEU A 336 -15.60 8.18 1.31
N LEU A 337 -16.83 8.10 1.83
CA LEU A 337 -18.04 8.21 1.02
C LEU A 337 -18.28 9.63 0.51
N PHE A 338 -17.82 10.63 1.25
CA PHE A 338 -18.10 12.05 1.02
C PHE A 338 -16.88 12.85 0.54
N VAL A 339 -15.67 12.26 0.55
CA VAL A 339 -14.44 12.91 0.09
C VAL A 339 -14.50 13.21 -1.40
N GLY A 340 -14.11 14.42 -1.80
CA GLY A 340 -14.09 14.88 -3.18
C GLY A 340 -13.07 14.13 -4.05
N GLU A 341 -11.89 13.84 -3.51
CA GLU A 341 -10.83 13.08 -4.18
C GLU A 341 -10.58 11.77 -3.47
N ARG A 342 -11.04 10.68 -4.04
CA ARG A 342 -10.96 9.34 -3.47
C ARG A 342 -10.08 8.45 -4.32
N GLN A 343 -9.09 7.83 -3.69
CA GLN A 343 -8.29 6.78 -4.29
C GLN A 343 -8.73 5.41 -3.78
N ASP A 344 -8.57 4.40 -4.58
CA ASP A 344 -9.00 3.02 -4.27
C ASP A 344 -8.30 2.43 -3.03
N TYR A 345 -7.03 2.81 -2.79
CA TYR A 345 -6.22 2.31 -1.67
C TYR A 345 -6.44 3.07 -0.35
N TYR A 346 -7.17 4.19 -0.32
CA TYR A 346 -7.41 4.96 0.91
C TYR A 346 -8.14 4.16 1.99
N GLY A 347 -8.91 3.15 1.60
CA GLY A 347 -9.58 2.24 2.52
C GLY A 347 -8.68 1.22 3.21
N MET A 348 -7.38 1.09 2.86
CA MET A 348 -6.50 0.04 3.40
C MET A 348 -6.42 0.05 4.93
N ALA A 349 -6.53 1.21 5.56
CA ALA A 349 -6.51 1.33 7.02
C ALA A 349 -7.67 0.57 7.73
N MET A 350 -8.77 0.26 7.05
CA MET A 350 -9.90 -0.53 7.60
C MET A 350 -9.77 -2.04 7.32
N TRP A 351 -8.84 -2.48 6.49
CA TRP A 351 -8.72 -3.88 6.08
C TRP A 351 -8.47 -4.86 7.23
N PRO A 352 -7.70 -4.54 8.28
CA PRO A 352 -7.60 -5.42 9.45
C PRO A 352 -8.96 -5.68 10.12
N ALA A 353 -9.84 -4.68 10.16
CA ALA A 353 -11.20 -4.85 10.69
C ALA A 353 -12.06 -5.78 9.82
N PHE A 354 -11.97 -5.67 8.48
CA PHE A 354 -12.62 -6.60 7.56
C PHE A 354 -12.11 -8.03 7.75
N ALA A 355 -10.80 -8.20 7.87
CA ALA A 355 -10.22 -9.52 8.07
C ALA A 355 -10.67 -10.17 9.39
N LEU A 356 -10.75 -9.38 10.47
CA LEU A 356 -11.28 -9.83 11.77
C LEU A 356 -12.76 -10.19 11.68
N LEU A 357 -13.58 -9.37 11.00
CA LEU A 357 -15.00 -9.64 10.78
C LEU A 357 -15.20 -10.94 10.00
N ALA A 358 -14.50 -11.07 8.86
CA ALA A 358 -14.55 -12.27 8.04
C ALA A 358 -14.08 -13.51 8.81
N ALA A 359 -13.00 -13.41 9.57
CA ALA A 359 -12.50 -14.51 10.40
C ALA A 359 -13.52 -14.95 11.45
N GLY A 360 -14.20 -14.02 12.11
CA GLY A 360 -15.25 -14.33 13.08
C GLY A 360 -16.45 -15.04 12.45
N ILE A 361 -16.85 -14.65 11.22
CA ILE A 361 -17.91 -15.31 10.44
C ILE A 361 -17.48 -16.75 10.05
N LEU A 362 -16.20 -16.93 9.68
CA LEU A 362 -15.69 -18.19 9.12
C LEU A 362 -15.08 -19.15 10.14
N GLU A 363 -14.85 -18.71 11.38
CA GLU A 363 -14.22 -19.53 12.43
C GLU A 363 -15.01 -20.81 12.74
N GLN A 364 -16.33 -20.76 12.65
CA GLN A 364 -17.20 -21.92 12.88
C GLN A 364 -17.24 -22.91 11.71
N GLY A 365 -16.57 -22.58 10.61
CA GLY A 365 -16.49 -23.37 9.39
C GLY A 365 -17.12 -22.68 8.19
N ILE A 366 -16.92 -23.28 7.03
CA ILE A 366 -17.43 -22.77 5.75
C ILE A 366 -18.45 -23.78 5.21
N SER A 367 -19.63 -23.32 4.82
CA SER A 367 -20.66 -24.13 4.16
C SER A 367 -20.24 -24.50 2.72
N ARG A 368 -21.06 -25.26 1.99
CA ARG A 368 -20.78 -25.60 0.59
C ARG A 368 -21.02 -24.45 -0.37
N ALA A 369 -21.96 -23.56 -0.05
CA ALA A 369 -22.38 -22.49 -0.95
C ALA A 369 -21.22 -21.54 -1.35
N PRO A 370 -20.38 -21.03 -0.44
CA PRO A 370 -19.20 -20.25 -0.82
C PRO A 370 -18.21 -21.00 -1.71
N ILE A 371 -18.00 -22.31 -1.47
CA ILE A 371 -17.11 -23.13 -2.32
C ILE A 371 -17.64 -23.18 -3.75
N ILE A 372 -18.94 -23.41 -3.91
CA ILE A 372 -19.59 -23.46 -5.23
C ILE A 372 -19.52 -22.09 -5.92
N ALA A 373 -19.79 -20.99 -5.18
CA ALA A 373 -19.74 -19.65 -5.74
C ALA A 373 -18.33 -19.27 -6.23
N VAL A 374 -17.31 -19.50 -5.42
CA VAL A 374 -15.91 -19.24 -5.82
C VAL A 374 -15.52 -20.17 -6.97
N GLY A 375 -15.97 -21.43 -6.95
CA GLY A 375 -15.76 -22.38 -8.06
C GLY A 375 -16.38 -21.91 -9.37
N ALA A 376 -17.60 -21.39 -9.35
CA ALA A 376 -18.24 -20.82 -10.53
C ALA A 376 -17.48 -19.61 -11.09
N ILE A 377 -16.96 -18.74 -10.21
CA ILE A 377 -16.12 -17.60 -10.62
C ILE A 377 -14.81 -18.09 -11.24
N CYS A 378 -14.16 -19.08 -10.65
CA CYS A 378 -12.94 -19.68 -11.21
C CYS A 378 -13.20 -20.36 -12.56
N ALA A 379 -14.34 -21.05 -12.73
CA ALA A 379 -14.73 -21.64 -14.01
C ALA A 379 -14.97 -20.57 -15.09
N ALA A 380 -15.69 -19.49 -14.76
CA ALA A 380 -15.88 -18.37 -15.66
C ALA A 380 -14.54 -17.69 -16.00
N GLY A 381 -13.64 -17.52 -15.04
CA GLY A 381 -12.29 -17.01 -15.24
C GLY A 381 -11.44 -17.88 -16.17
N LEU A 382 -11.56 -19.20 -16.05
CA LEU A 382 -10.87 -20.16 -16.94
C LEU A 382 -11.37 -20.05 -18.38
N VAL A 383 -12.70 -19.96 -18.58
CA VAL A 383 -13.31 -19.75 -19.91
C VAL A 383 -12.88 -18.40 -20.50
N ALA A 384 -12.91 -17.33 -19.70
CA ALA A 384 -12.46 -16.01 -20.11
C ALA A 384 -10.96 -16.00 -20.50
N SER A 385 -10.11 -16.70 -19.74
CA SER A 385 -8.69 -16.82 -20.06
C SER A 385 -8.45 -17.59 -21.37
N ALA A 386 -9.22 -18.66 -21.61
CA ALA A 386 -9.15 -19.43 -22.85
C ALA A 386 -9.62 -18.59 -24.05
N TRP A 387 -10.70 -17.82 -23.88
CA TRP A 387 -11.19 -16.89 -24.90
C TRP A 387 -10.16 -15.78 -25.21
N ALA A 388 -9.57 -15.18 -24.16
CA ALA A 388 -8.59 -14.12 -24.31
C ALA A 388 -7.30 -14.59 -25.03
N MET A 389 -6.94 -15.88 -24.94
CA MET A 389 -5.83 -16.43 -25.73
C MET A 389 -6.08 -16.42 -27.25
N GLY A 390 -7.33 -16.39 -27.67
CA GLY A 390 -7.70 -16.27 -29.08
C GLY A 390 -7.71 -14.83 -29.63
N LEU A 391 -7.51 -13.83 -28.76
CA LEU A 391 -7.53 -12.42 -29.15
C LEU A 391 -6.12 -11.93 -29.51
N SER A 392 -6.02 -11.18 -30.61
CA SER A 392 -4.77 -10.49 -31.00
C SER A 392 -4.57 -9.17 -30.23
N SER A 393 -5.64 -8.59 -29.72
CA SER A 393 -5.67 -7.38 -28.89
C SER A 393 -6.91 -7.37 -27.99
N PRO A 394 -6.91 -6.65 -26.86
CA PRO A 394 -8.10 -6.54 -26.04
C PRO A 394 -9.22 -5.82 -26.80
N PRO A 395 -10.48 -6.23 -26.61
CA PRO A 395 -11.61 -5.51 -27.18
C PRO A 395 -11.69 -4.12 -26.52
N ALA A 396 -11.66 -3.06 -27.35
CA ALA A 396 -11.87 -1.70 -26.88
C ALA A 396 -13.34 -1.54 -26.41
N PRO A 397 -13.61 -1.07 -25.19
CA PRO A 397 -14.98 -0.82 -24.77
C PRO A 397 -15.53 0.40 -25.51
N GLU A 398 -16.61 0.21 -26.25
CA GLU A 398 -17.27 1.26 -27.05
C GLU A 398 -17.88 2.38 -26.16
N SER A 399 -18.07 2.16 -24.86
CA SER A 399 -18.90 3.00 -23.97
C SER A 399 -18.16 3.79 -22.90
N ALA A 400 -16.83 3.76 -22.81
CA ALA A 400 -16.10 4.51 -21.78
C ALA A 400 -15.98 6.01 -22.12
N SER A 401 -16.08 6.90 -21.12
CA SER A 401 -15.85 8.34 -21.31
C SER A 401 -14.43 8.62 -21.81
N VAL A 402 -14.27 9.67 -22.62
CA VAL A 402 -13.01 10.01 -23.30
C VAL A 402 -11.82 10.10 -22.35
N ALA A 403 -12.03 10.62 -21.13
CA ALA A 403 -10.97 10.76 -20.11
C ALA A 403 -10.58 9.43 -19.44
N ALA A 404 -11.53 8.52 -19.19
CA ALA A 404 -11.25 7.20 -18.64
C ALA A 404 -10.62 6.25 -19.67
N ARG A 405 -10.82 6.50 -20.97
CA ARG A 405 -10.19 5.76 -22.07
C ARG A 405 -8.70 6.09 -22.20
N ALA A 406 -8.32 7.35 -21.88
CA ALA A 406 -6.97 7.82 -22.16
C ALA A 406 -5.88 7.16 -21.30
N THR A 407 -6.16 6.73 -20.07
CA THR A 407 -5.11 6.27 -19.15
C THR A 407 -5.05 4.75 -18.94
N ALA A 408 -6.16 4.07 -18.69
CA ALA A 408 -6.13 2.63 -18.42
C ALA A 408 -6.28 1.78 -19.69
N TRP A 409 -7.21 2.16 -20.59
CA TRP A 409 -7.52 1.37 -21.77
C TRP A 409 -6.57 1.62 -22.93
N SER A 410 -6.02 2.83 -23.08
CA SER A 410 -4.95 3.07 -24.05
C SER A 410 -3.70 2.24 -23.73
N THR A 411 -3.36 2.12 -22.46
CA THR A 411 -2.26 1.28 -22.01
C THR A 411 -2.58 -0.20 -22.22
N LEU A 412 -3.78 -0.65 -21.87
CA LEU A 412 -4.21 -2.03 -22.10
C LEU A 412 -4.29 -2.36 -23.59
N ALA A 413 -4.79 -1.44 -24.42
CA ALA A 413 -4.82 -1.59 -25.88
C ALA A 413 -3.41 -1.61 -26.49
N GLY A 414 -2.44 -0.97 -25.84
CA GLY A 414 -1.04 -0.99 -26.23
C GLY A 414 -0.30 -2.29 -25.87
N PHE A 415 -0.91 -3.19 -25.08
CA PHE A 415 -0.30 -4.50 -24.81
C PHE A 415 -0.24 -5.34 -26.09
N GLY A 416 0.95 -5.74 -26.47
CA GLY A 416 1.13 -6.69 -27.56
C GLY A 416 0.50 -8.06 -27.27
N PRO A 417 0.25 -8.87 -28.31
CA PRO A 417 -0.36 -10.20 -28.16
C PRO A 417 0.40 -11.11 -27.19
N GLU A 418 1.72 -10.94 -27.09
CA GLU A 418 2.56 -11.74 -26.17
C GLU A 418 2.20 -11.53 -24.70
N VAL A 419 1.92 -10.28 -24.30
CA VAL A 419 1.52 -9.95 -22.92
C VAL A 419 0.12 -10.50 -22.62
N TRP A 420 -0.81 -10.33 -23.57
CA TRP A 420 -2.16 -10.89 -23.44
C TRP A 420 -2.14 -12.41 -23.31
N HIS A 421 -1.34 -13.09 -24.13
CA HIS A 421 -1.18 -14.53 -24.03
C HIS A 421 -0.53 -14.95 -22.72
N ALA A 422 0.47 -14.19 -22.24
CA ALA A 422 1.10 -14.46 -20.93
C ALA A 422 0.10 -14.31 -19.79
N LEU A 423 -0.65 -13.20 -19.72
CA LEU A 423 -1.68 -12.96 -18.71
C LEU A 423 -2.79 -14.01 -18.75
N SER A 424 -3.24 -14.38 -19.96
CA SER A 424 -4.27 -15.40 -20.17
C SER A 424 -3.79 -16.78 -19.71
N ARG A 425 -2.53 -17.15 -19.95
CA ARG A 425 -1.94 -18.40 -19.45
C ARG A 425 -1.84 -18.40 -17.93
N ILE A 426 -1.34 -17.32 -17.34
CA ILE A 426 -1.24 -17.17 -15.86
C ILE A 426 -2.64 -17.32 -15.24
N GLY A 427 -3.63 -16.59 -15.76
CA GLY A 427 -5.02 -16.66 -15.31
C GLY A 427 -5.60 -18.07 -15.48
N GLY A 428 -5.43 -18.67 -16.66
CA GLY A 428 -5.92 -20.01 -16.96
C GLY A 428 -5.36 -21.07 -16.03
N ILE A 429 -4.04 -21.09 -15.82
CA ILE A 429 -3.38 -22.01 -14.87
C ILE A 429 -3.89 -21.77 -13.45
N CYS A 430 -3.96 -20.52 -13.02
CA CYS A 430 -4.44 -20.15 -11.69
C CYS A 430 -5.88 -20.64 -11.45
N PHE A 431 -6.79 -20.39 -12.39
CA PHE A 431 -8.19 -20.79 -12.25
C PHE A 431 -8.36 -22.31 -12.34
N ALA A 432 -7.60 -23.01 -13.18
CA ALA A 432 -7.63 -24.48 -13.25
C ALA A 432 -7.15 -25.11 -11.93
N VAL A 433 -6.01 -24.66 -11.38
CA VAL A 433 -5.50 -25.14 -10.09
C VAL A 433 -6.47 -24.81 -8.96
N SER A 434 -7.08 -23.61 -8.99
CA SER A 434 -8.11 -23.20 -8.03
C SER A 434 -9.32 -24.12 -8.04
N LEU A 435 -9.82 -24.49 -9.22
CA LEU A 435 -10.93 -25.45 -9.35
C LEU A 435 -10.58 -26.81 -8.76
N LEU A 436 -9.40 -27.35 -9.04
CA LEU A 436 -8.93 -28.61 -8.46
C LEU A 436 -8.85 -28.55 -6.94
N ALA A 437 -8.32 -27.43 -6.38
CA ALA A 437 -8.26 -27.22 -4.94
C ALA A 437 -9.66 -27.15 -4.31
N LEU A 438 -10.63 -26.52 -4.97
CA LEU A 438 -12.02 -26.42 -4.49
C LEU A 438 -12.74 -27.75 -4.56
N ILE A 439 -12.53 -28.56 -5.61
CA ILE A 439 -13.07 -29.91 -5.72
C ILE A 439 -12.54 -30.79 -4.57
N ALA A 440 -11.22 -30.75 -4.30
CA ALA A 440 -10.63 -31.43 -3.17
C ALA A 440 -11.19 -30.95 -1.82
N GLY A 441 -11.54 -29.65 -1.74
CA GLY A 441 -12.07 -28.99 -0.55
C GLY A 441 -13.57 -29.17 -0.29
N ILE A 442 -14.33 -29.84 -1.16
CA ILE A 442 -15.77 -30.07 -0.96
C ILE A 442 -16.05 -30.81 0.36
N ARG A 443 -15.12 -31.67 0.81
CA ARG A 443 -15.20 -32.34 2.12
C ARG A 443 -14.99 -31.31 3.25
N SER A 444 -15.87 -31.32 4.26
CA SER A 444 -16.01 -30.24 5.26
C SER A 444 -14.72 -29.84 5.97
N ARG A 445 -13.85 -30.79 6.32
CA ARG A 445 -12.59 -30.54 7.05
C ARG A 445 -11.53 -29.76 6.26
N TRP A 446 -11.61 -29.71 4.93
CA TRP A 446 -10.60 -29.07 4.05
C TRP A 446 -11.04 -27.75 3.46
N ARG A 447 -12.28 -27.30 3.65
CA ARG A 447 -12.83 -26.10 3.00
C ARG A 447 -12.04 -24.83 3.26
N VAL A 448 -11.66 -24.60 4.52
CA VAL A 448 -10.86 -23.41 4.89
C VAL A 448 -9.50 -23.46 4.19
N VAL A 449 -8.83 -24.61 4.24
CA VAL A 449 -7.50 -24.81 3.60
C VAL A 449 -7.60 -24.62 2.09
N SER A 450 -8.61 -25.18 1.45
CA SER A 450 -8.82 -25.06 0.00
C SER A 450 -9.05 -23.62 -0.44
N ILE A 451 -9.90 -22.87 0.27
CA ILE A 451 -10.13 -21.45 -0.05
C ILE A 451 -8.86 -20.64 0.22
N SER A 452 -8.12 -20.92 1.30
CA SER A 452 -6.84 -20.25 1.58
C SER A 452 -5.81 -20.51 0.47
N ALA A 453 -5.74 -21.75 -0.04
CA ALA A 453 -4.87 -22.11 -1.15
C ALA A 453 -5.28 -21.40 -2.45
N VAL A 454 -6.59 -21.34 -2.74
CA VAL A 454 -7.11 -20.56 -3.88
C VAL A 454 -6.76 -19.08 -3.75
N ALA A 455 -7.00 -18.49 -2.59
CA ALA A 455 -6.69 -17.08 -2.32
C ALA A 455 -5.19 -16.78 -2.48
N ALA A 456 -4.32 -17.63 -1.93
CA ALA A 456 -2.87 -17.52 -2.09
C ALA A 456 -2.43 -17.68 -3.56
N GLY A 457 -3.02 -18.65 -4.27
CA GLY A 457 -2.75 -18.89 -5.69
C GLY A 457 -3.12 -17.70 -6.57
N ILE A 458 -4.30 -17.11 -6.35
CA ILE A 458 -4.75 -15.92 -7.07
C ILE A 458 -3.84 -14.72 -6.75
N SER A 459 -3.45 -14.55 -5.49
CA SER A 459 -2.52 -13.51 -5.07
C SER A 459 -1.16 -13.64 -5.74
N LEU A 460 -0.61 -14.86 -5.82
CA LEU A 460 0.65 -15.12 -6.53
C LEU A 460 0.51 -14.90 -8.04
N ALA A 461 -0.60 -15.32 -8.64
CA ALA A 461 -0.87 -15.09 -10.06
C ALA A 461 -0.96 -13.58 -10.38
N ALA A 462 -1.62 -12.80 -9.52
CA ALA A 462 -1.66 -11.35 -9.65
C ALA A 462 -0.27 -10.71 -9.54
N MET A 463 0.59 -11.21 -8.64
CA MET A 463 1.98 -10.75 -8.52
C MET A 463 2.81 -11.04 -9.78
N VAL A 464 2.65 -12.22 -10.38
CA VAL A 464 3.32 -12.55 -11.64
C VAL A 464 2.76 -11.69 -12.78
N GLY A 465 1.44 -11.50 -12.84
CA GLY A 465 0.79 -10.59 -13.80
C GLY A 465 1.32 -9.16 -13.70
N TYR A 466 1.47 -8.63 -12.47
CA TYR A 466 2.08 -7.34 -12.22
C TYR A 466 3.49 -7.23 -12.82
N ALA A 467 4.32 -8.27 -12.68
CA ALA A 467 5.66 -8.29 -13.26
C ALA A 467 5.64 -8.36 -14.79
N VAL A 468 4.68 -9.07 -15.38
CA VAL A 468 4.52 -9.19 -16.85
C VAL A 468 4.13 -7.86 -17.49
N VAL A 469 3.30 -7.05 -16.82
CA VAL A 469 2.90 -5.74 -17.36
C VAL A 469 3.88 -4.61 -17.00
N ALA A 470 4.85 -4.85 -16.13
CA ALA A 470 5.83 -3.83 -15.69
C ALA A 470 6.51 -3.06 -16.84
N PRO A 471 6.88 -3.67 -17.99
CA PRO A 471 7.49 -2.95 -19.11
C PRO A 471 6.62 -1.83 -19.70
N TYR A 472 5.32 -1.86 -19.48
CA TYR A 472 4.38 -0.85 -19.97
C TYR A 472 4.18 0.33 -19.01
N PHE A 473 4.52 0.13 -17.74
CA PHE A 473 4.34 1.13 -16.68
C PHE A 473 5.68 1.61 -16.09
N SER A 474 6.80 1.23 -16.70
CA SER A 474 8.14 1.52 -16.20
C SER A 474 9.09 1.82 -17.32
N LEU A 475 9.95 2.81 -17.12
CA LEU A 475 11.06 3.13 -18.01
C LEU A 475 12.35 2.36 -17.68
N ALA A 476 12.27 1.35 -16.81
CA ALA A 476 13.42 0.48 -16.49
C ALA A 476 14.05 -0.16 -17.73
N GLY A 477 13.23 -0.51 -18.74
CA GLY A 477 13.66 -1.06 -20.02
C GLY A 477 14.56 -0.13 -20.83
N ALA A 478 14.53 1.18 -20.58
CA ALA A 478 15.39 2.15 -21.23
C ALA A 478 16.86 2.10 -20.73
N ARG A 479 17.08 1.58 -19.53
CA ARG A 479 18.41 1.60 -18.87
C ARG A 479 19.56 1.03 -19.71
N PRO A 480 19.44 -0.13 -20.39
CA PRO A 480 20.54 -0.64 -21.22
C PRO A 480 20.85 0.28 -22.42
N ALA A 481 19.84 0.79 -23.10
CA ALA A 481 20.01 1.68 -24.25
C ALA A 481 20.63 3.02 -23.85
N LEU A 482 20.17 3.61 -22.75
CA LEU A 482 20.71 4.87 -22.21
C LEU A 482 22.18 4.71 -21.80
N ARG A 483 22.53 3.62 -21.12
CA ARG A 483 23.92 3.36 -20.73
C ARG A 483 24.88 3.12 -21.89
N ALA A 484 24.37 2.49 -22.95
CA ALA A 484 25.19 2.20 -24.14
C ALA A 484 25.34 3.43 -25.06
N GLY A 485 24.33 4.29 -25.10
CA GLY A 485 24.23 5.37 -26.08
C GLY A 485 24.44 6.78 -25.53
N LEU A 486 24.47 6.98 -24.19
CA LEU A 486 24.61 8.31 -23.61
C LEU A 486 25.79 8.37 -22.61
N PRO A 487 26.62 9.42 -22.68
CA PRO A 487 27.54 9.75 -21.59
C PRO A 487 26.81 10.00 -20.28
N ASP A 488 27.39 9.64 -19.14
CA ASP A 488 26.73 9.75 -17.80
C ASP A 488 26.20 11.15 -17.46
N ALA A 489 26.82 12.21 -17.98
CA ALA A 489 26.41 13.61 -17.75
C ALA A 489 25.39 14.13 -18.79
N ALA A 490 25.07 13.37 -19.84
CA ALA A 490 24.13 13.82 -20.87
C ALA A 490 22.71 13.88 -20.32
N PRO A 491 21.95 14.96 -20.57
CA PRO A 491 20.58 15.08 -20.10
C PRO A 491 19.62 14.18 -20.85
N ILE A 492 18.53 13.82 -20.18
CA ILE A 492 17.37 13.18 -20.79
C ILE A 492 16.23 14.17 -20.74
N VAL A 493 15.71 14.56 -21.90
CA VAL A 493 14.48 15.36 -22.00
C VAL A 493 13.30 14.43 -22.02
N PHE A 494 12.38 14.66 -21.13
CA PHE A 494 11.17 13.86 -20.97
C PHE A 494 9.93 14.71 -21.28
N ASP A 495 9.15 14.29 -22.26
CA ASP A 495 7.88 14.94 -22.62
C ASP A 495 6.78 14.51 -21.65
N GLY A 496 6.63 15.25 -20.56
CA GLY A 496 5.67 14.95 -19.50
C GLY A 496 6.09 15.39 -18.11
N GLY A 497 5.31 15.00 -17.13
CA GLY A 497 5.52 15.34 -15.72
C GLY A 497 6.49 14.41 -15.00
N ILE A 498 6.92 14.85 -13.81
CA ILE A 498 7.80 14.08 -12.93
C ILE A 498 7.19 12.73 -12.53
N ASP A 499 5.87 12.65 -12.47
CA ASP A 499 5.14 11.43 -12.10
C ASP A 499 5.39 10.33 -13.13
N THR A 500 5.21 10.65 -14.40
CA THR A 500 5.41 9.72 -15.52
C THR A 500 6.88 9.43 -15.84
N ALA A 501 7.81 10.31 -15.39
CA ALA A 501 9.26 10.13 -15.51
C ALA A 501 9.86 9.43 -14.27
N SER A 502 9.11 9.16 -13.24
CA SER A 502 9.64 8.85 -11.90
C SER A 502 10.43 7.54 -11.81
N SER A 503 10.06 6.51 -12.57
CA SER A 503 10.86 5.29 -12.64
C SER A 503 12.23 5.54 -13.29
N LEU A 504 12.29 6.43 -14.28
CA LEU A 504 13.56 6.82 -14.90
C LEU A 504 14.52 7.46 -13.88
N LEU A 505 14.02 8.33 -13.00
CA LEU A 505 14.80 8.89 -11.87
C LEU A 505 15.39 7.83 -10.97
N PHE A 506 14.69 6.70 -10.80
CA PHE A 506 15.22 5.59 -10.00
C PHE A 506 16.26 4.76 -10.76
N TYR A 507 16.09 4.56 -12.07
CA TYR A 507 16.91 3.65 -12.85
C TYR A 507 18.14 4.27 -13.51
N THR A 508 18.23 5.62 -13.57
CA THR A 508 19.36 6.34 -14.20
C THR A 508 19.99 7.36 -13.27
N ASN A 509 21.17 7.85 -13.64
CA ASN A 509 21.85 8.98 -12.98
C ASN A 509 21.83 10.25 -13.86
N HIS A 510 21.27 10.16 -15.07
CA HIS A 510 21.20 11.29 -15.98
C HIS A 510 20.33 12.41 -15.43
N PRO A 511 20.69 13.69 -15.61
CA PRO A 511 19.81 14.81 -15.36
C PRO A 511 18.53 14.67 -16.22
N ILE A 512 17.37 14.86 -15.63
CA ILE A 512 16.10 14.78 -16.35
C ILE A 512 15.53 16.18 -16.50
N LEU A 513 15.26 16.58 -17.74
CA LEU A 513 14.61 17.84 -18.09
C LEU A 513 13.15 17.55 -18.46
N LEU A 514 12.21 18.21 -17.79
CA LEU A 514 10.77 18.04 -18.01
C LEU A 514 10.29 19.03 -19.05
N LEU A 515 9.76 18.52 -20.16
CA LEU A 515 9.31 19.33 -21.27
C LEU A 515 7.82 19.69 -21.16
N GLY A 516 7.49 20.95 -21.43
CA GLY A 516 6.11 21.41 -21.46
C GLY A 516 5.41 21.46 -20.10
N GLN A 517 6.14 21.33 -19.00
CA GLN A 517 5.60 21.45 -17.66
C GLN A 517 5.68 22.87 -17.14
N ASP A 518 4.65 23.31 -16.44
CA ASP A 518 4.60 24.63 -15.80
C ASP A 518 5.09 24.50 -14.33
N PRO A 519 6.26 25.08 -13.99
CA PRO A 519 6.78 25.04 -12.62
C PRO A 519 5.83 25.69 -11.60
N ARG A 520 4.86 26.53 -12.04
CA ARG A 520 3.85 27.13 -11.15
C ARG A 520 2.89 26.11 -10.54
N ARG A 521 2.84 24.90 -11.09
CA ARG A 521 2.02 23.80 -10.55
C ARG A 521 2.61 23.18 -9.30
N ASP A 522 3.94 23.33 -9.08
CA ASP A 522 4.61 22.88 -7.86
C ASP A 522 4.87 24.06 -6.94
N PHE A 523 4.29 24.05 -5.75
CA PHE A 523 4.40 25.15 -4.77
C PHE A 523 5.86 25.48 -4.45
N LEU A 524 6.70 24.46 -4.21
CA LEU A 524 8.09 24.68 -3.81
C LEU A 524 8.95 25.13 -5.00
N ALA A 525 8.76 24.55 -6.17
CA ALA A 525 9.44 24.99 -7.39
C ALA A 525 9.11 26.46 -7.71
N TRP A 526 7.84 26.83 -7.61
CA TRP A 526 7.39 28.19 -7.91
C TRP A 526 7.81 29.20 -6.86
N GLN A 527 7.44 28.96 -5.59
CA GLN A 527 7.64 29.91 -4.49
C GLN A 527 9.11 30.17 -4.20
N PHE A 528 9.94 29.13 -4.27
CA PHE A 528 11.35 29.21 -3.88
C PHE A 528 12.33 29.09 -5.05
N GLY A 529 11.83 28.95 -6.27
CA GLY A 529 12.66 28.88 -7.48
C GLY A 529 13.48 27.60 -7.60
N LEU A 530 13.06 26.53 -6.93
CA LEU A 530 13.79 25.26 -6.88
C LEU A 530 13.57 24.44 -8.15
N GLY A 531 14.63 23.78 -8.64
CA GLY A 531 14.56 22.89 -9.79
C GLY A 531 14.14 23.57 -11.10
N ARG A 532 14.21 24.90 -11.20
CA ARG A 532 13.82 25.64 -12.44
C ARG A 532 14.61 25.21 -13.66
N ASP A 533 15.87 24.86 -13.48
CA ASP A 533 16.77 24.40 -14.55
C ASP A 533 16.35 23.02 -15.10
N HIS A 534 15.41 22.35 -14.46
CA HIS A 534 14.89 21.07 -14.90
C HIS A 534 13.59 21.19 -15.74
N TYR A 535 13.09 22.41 -15.95
CA TYR A 535 11.96 22.67 -16.82
C TYR A 535 12.42 23.24 -18.16
N LEU A 536 11.94 22.67 -19.23
CA LEU A 536 12.33 23.02 -20.60
C LEU A 536 11.08 23.33 -21.42
N ASP A 537 11.18 24.36 -22.27
CA ASP A 537 10.18 24.64 -23.30
C ASP A 537 10.57 24.05 -24.65
N GLU A 538 9.71 24.20 -25.65
CA GLU A 538 9.93 23.67 -27.00
C GLU A 538 11.13 24.35 -27.70
N ASP A 539 11.32 25.66 -27.47
CA ASP A 539 12.45 26.43 -28.05
C ASP A 539 13.78 25.98 -27.44
N GLY A 540 13.82 25.74 -26.14
CA GLY A 540 14.97 25.20 -25.45
C GLY A 540 15.33 23.78 -25.94
N LEU A 541 14.34 22.93 -26.16
CA LEU A 541 14.56 21.60 -26.76
C LEU A 541 15.13 21.73 -28.17
N ALA A 542 14.56 22.59 -29.02
CA ALA A 542 15.03 22.78 -30.39
C ALA A 542 16.47 23.31 -30.42
N ALA A 543 16.81 24.24 -29.53
CA ALA A 543 18.18 24.75 -29.38
C ALA A 543 19.16 23.67 -28.92
N MET A 544 18.78 22.83 -27.94
CA MET A 544 19.58 21.71 -27.49
C MET A 544 19.79 20.66 -28.60
N TRP A 545 18.71 20.31 -29.31
CA TRP A 545 18.75 19.33 -30.39
C TRP A 545 19.67 19.79 -31.52
N SER A 546 19.52 21.05 -31.99
CA SER A 546 20.35 21.62 -33.05
C SER A 546 21.82 21.80 -32.67
N SER A 547 22.13 21.83 -31.37
CA SER A 547 23.53 21.92 -30.90
C SER A 547 24.34 20.66 -31.17
N GLY A 548 23.71 19.53 -31.52
CA GLY A 548 24.38 18.24 -31.76
C GLY A 548 24.99 17.60 -30.51
N ARG A 549 24.73 18.13 -29.30
CA ARG A 549 25.23 17.55 -28.04
C ARG A 549 24.50 16.24 -27.73
N PRO A 550 25.21 15.25 -27.14
CA PRO A 550 24.57 14.01 -26.71
C PRO A 550 23.42 14.26 -25.74
N MET A 551 22.24 13.74 -26.06
CA MET A 551 21.05 13.81 -25.21
C MET A 551 20.08 12.66 -25.49
N GLY A 552 19.29 12.30 -24.49
CA GLY A 552 18.14 11.41 -24.65
C GLY A 552 16.86 12.21 -24.81
N LEU A 553 15.92 11.73 -25.61
CA LEU A 553 14.58 12.26 -25.72
C LEU A 553 13.58 11.13 -25.47
N VAL A 554 12.67 11.31 -24.52
CA VAL A 554 11.62 10.35 -24.19
C VAL A 554 10.26 11.01 -24.45
N ILE A 555 9.51 10.46 -25.38
CA ILE A 555 8.21 10.98 -25.81
C ILE A 555 7.19 9.85 -25.98
N GLU A 556 5.90 10.20 -25.90
CA GLU A 556 4.84 9.30 -26.35
C GLU A 556 4.97 9.05 -27.85
N MET A 557 4.92 7.78 -28.27
CA MET A 557 5.04 7.43 -29.70
C MET A 557 3.95 8.07 -30.55
N GLY A 558 2.75 8.29 -29.97
CA GLY A 558 1.68 9.04 -30.63
C GLY A 558 1.98 10.52 -30.88
N ALA A 559 2.91 11.11 -30.13
CA ALA A 559 3.36 12.49 -30.28
C ALA A 559 4.58 12.64 -31.22
N GLN A 560 5.16 11.55 -31.71
CA GLN A 560 6.33 11.58 -32.59
C GLN A 560 6.18 12.56 -33.77
N PRO A 561 5.06 12.60 -34.52
CA PRO A 561 4.89 13.54 -35.66
C PRO A 561 4.98 15.02 -35.26
N LYS A 562 4.51 15.38 -34.06
CA LYS A 562 4.67 16.74 -33.49
C LYS A 562 6.14 17.09 -33.35
N TRP A 563 6.91 16.20 -32.77
CA TRP A 563 8.33 16.43 -32.50
C TRP A 563 9.17 16.39 -33.75
N GLU A 564 8.82 15.55 -34.74
CA GLU A 564 9.47 15.56 -36.07
C GLU A 564 9.23 16.86 -36.82
N THR A 565 8.10 17.51 -36.61
CA THR A 565 7.83 18.84 -37.20
C THR A 565 8.75 19.92 -36.61
N LEU A 566 9.08 19.84 -35.31
CA LEU A 566 9.91 20.81 -34.64
C LEU A 566 11.42 20.54 -34.80
N LEU A 567 11.83 19.26 -34.71
CA LEU A 567 13.25 18.85 -34.59
C LEU A 567 13.81 18.29 -35.90
N GLY A 568 12.98 18.12 -36.93
CA GLY A 568 13.29 17.33 -38.09
C GLY A 568 13.12 15.82 -37.85
N PRO A 569 13.46 14.96 -38.84
CA PRO A 569 13.28 13.52 -38.72
C PRO A 569 14.00 12.97 -37.47
N LEU A 570 13.26 12.29 -36.60
CA LEU A 570 13.84 11.65 -35.43
C LEU A 570 14.60 10.36 -35.82
N PRO A 571 15.69 10.00 -35.14
CA PRO A 571 16.33 8.71 -35.35
C PRO A 571 15.35 7.58 -34.97
N LYS A 572 15.67 6.36 -35.34
CA LYS A 572 14.90 5.21 -34.87
C LYS A 572 14.97 5.15 -33.33
N PRO A 573 13.85 4.92 -32.60
CA PRO A 573 13.90 4.79 -31.16
C PRO A 573 14.85 3.66 -30.75
N ALA A 574 15.73 3.94 -29.78
CA ALA A 574 16.66 2.97 -29.22
C ALA A 574 15.92 1.85 -28.48
N VAL A 575 14.79 2.21 -27.83
CA VAL A 575 13.88 1.27 -27.18
C VAL A 575 12.49 1.92 -27.07
N VAL A 576 11.45 1.09 -27.03
CA VAL A 576 10.08 1.50 -26.72
C VAL A 576 9.66 0.83 -25.42
N CYS A 577 9.25 1.63 -24.43
CA CYS A 577 8.77 1.19 -23.13
C CYS A 577 7.28 1.54 -23.02
N GLY A 578 6.40 0.55 -23.15
CA GLY A 578 4.97 0.79 -23.26
C GLY A 578 4.63 1.64 -24.47
N THR A 579 4.07 2.84 -24.24
CA THR A 579 3.74 3.82 -25.28
C THR A 579 4.86 4.86 -25.51
N GLN A 580 5.94 4.82 -24.73
CA GLN A 580 7.01 5.82 -24.74
C GLN A 580 8.22 5.34 -25.54
N GLY A 581 8.65 6.14 -26.49
CA GLY A 581 9.86 5.93 -27.28
C GLY A 581 11.05 6.68 -26.67
N VAL A 582 12.19 6.01 -26.57
CA VAL A 582 13.46 6.58 -26.12
C VAL A 582 14.37 6.79 -27.34
N PHE A 583 14.70 8.02 -27.63
CA PHE A 583 15.54 8.42 -28.75
C PHE A 583 16.88 8.92 -28.21
N ILE A 584 17.96 8.59 -28.89
CA ILE A 584 19.32 9.03 -28.55
C ILE A 584 19.85 9.89 -29.69
N HIS A 585 20.31 11.09 -29.33
CA HIS A 585 20.83 12.09 -30.27
C HIS A 585 22.28 12.46 -29.97
N GLY A 586 23.05 12.82 -30.98
CA GLY A 586 24.41 13.31 -30.82
C GLY A 586 25.46 12.21 -30.54
N GLN A 587 25.24 10.97 -31.05
CA GLN A 587 26.25 9.90 -31.00
C GLN A 587 27.38 10.16 -31.94
#